data_2f8c2cbae5e7346d18e9bc85004feed9
#
_entry.id   2f8c2cbae5e7346d18e9bc85004feed9
#
_cell.length_a   1.000
_cell.length_b   1.000
_cell.length_c   1.000
_cell.angle_alpha   90.00
_cell.angle_beta   90.00
_cell.angle_gamma   90.00
#
_symmetry.space_group_name_H-M   'P 1'
#
loop_
_entity.id
_entity.type
_entity.pdbx_description
1 polymer ?
#
loop_
_entity_poly.entity_id
_entity_poly.type
_entity_poly.pdbx_seq_one_letter_code
_entity_poly.pdbx_strand_id
1 'polypeptide(L)'
;MKRVLVGLGVCLLLSAPLARVLASPQAGTGSDLLQNASVKAALAAAKANESQTIDDQVRFCEIPAPSFKEEVRGKELQRVFQQLGLQDVRVDKAGNVLGAYPGASLHPHLVIAAHLDTVFPEGTDVKVKREGAILRGPGIGDDCRGLAVLVAIAREMKKANVRTQGTVTFVANVGEEGLGDLRGVKQLFKDTLKDQIDNFISIDGTGVHVTNIAVGSHRYRVTFKGPGGHSFGAFGLANPMGAMGRAIAKIQEIQVPKQPKTTFNVGRTGGGTSVNSIPFEAWMEVDMRSSDPASLAAVDASFQKAVDSAVQDENQRWGKPGVITVVKELVGDRPAGSTPENSPIVRAGLATATLLGFQANLGEGSTDSNLPMSLKIPAITIGGGGRGRDAHALTESFDTTDAWMGTQYGLLLTVTLTQK
;
A
#
# COMPACT_ATOMS: atom_id res chain seq x y z
N MET A 1 -68.27 65.70 2.91
CA MET A 1 -67.36 65.88 1.76
C MET A 1 -66.04 65.12 2.08
N LYS A 2 -65.90 63.93 1.62
CA LYS A 2 -64.72 63.11 1.80
C LYS A 2 -64.04 62.87 0.40
N ARG A 3 -62.83 63.33 0.24
CA ARG A 3 -62.08 63.15 -0.98
C ARG A 3 -61.34 61.76 -0.88
N VAL A 4 -61.54 60.92 -1.89
CA VAL A 4 -60.87 59.66 -2.07
C VAL A 4 -59.60 59.93 -2.92
N LEU A 5 -58.43 59.62 -2.41
CA LEU A 5 -57.18 59.60 -3.18
C LEU A 5 -56.97 58.18 -3.70
N VAL A 6 -56.88 58.06 -5.04
CA VAL A 6 -56.49 56.84 -5.74
C VAL A 6 -54.94 56.88 -5.89
N GLY A 7 -54.28 55.93 -5.24
CA GLY A 7 -52.80 55.71 -5.39
C GLY A 7 -52.52 54.72 -6.51
N LEU A 8 -51.80 55.16 -7.56
CA LEU A 8 -51.22 54.29 -8.62
C LEU A 8 -50.03 53.58 -8.05
N GLY A 9 -50.14 52.28 -7.93
CA GLY A 9 -48.98 51.41 -7.63
C GLY A 9 -48.21 51.01 -8.92
N VAL A 10 -46.99 51.47 -9.03
CA VAL A 10 -46.08 51.08 -10.10
C VAL A 10 -45.40 49.75 -9.68
N CYS A 11 -45.73 48.63 -10.36
CA CYS A 11 -45.00 47.36 -10.23
C CYS A 11 -43.70 47.42 -11.02
N LEU A 12 -42.55 47.54 -10.31
CA LEU A 12 -41.26 47.30 -10.89
C LEU A 12 -41.03 45.77 -11.00
N LEU A 13 -41.05 45.23 -12.21
CA LEU A 13 -40.59 43.90 -12.51
C LEU A 13 -39.04 43.87 -12.49
N LEU A 14 -38.49 43.37 -11.39
CA LEU A 14 -37.06 43.00 -11.30
C LEU A 14 -36.81 41.73 -12.11
N SER A 15 -36.26 41.88 -13.31
CA SER A 15 -35.73 40.76 -14.07
C SER A 15 -34.40 40.30 -13.46
N ALA A 16 -34.41 39.17 -12.72
CA ALA A 16 -33.21 38.49 -12.27
C ALA A 16 -32.52 37.86 -13.48
N PRO A 17 -31.19 38.00 -13.63
CA PRO A 17 -30.49 37.31 -14.69
C PRO A 17 -30.46 35.80 -14.38
N LEU A 18 -30.97 34.98 -15.32
CA LEU A 18 -30.73 33.53 -15.31
C LEU A 18 -29.23 33.28 -15.37
N ALA A 19 -28.63 32.91 -14.24
CA ALA A 19 -27.30 32.34 -14.22
C ALA A 19 -27.35 31.01 -15.00
N ARG A 20 -26.76 31.02 -16.20
CA ARG A 20 -26.45 29.77 -16.91
C ARG A 20 -25.51 28.99 -16.01
N VAL A 21 -26.02 27.95 -15.38
CA VAL A 21 -25.20 26.86 -14.83
C VAL A 21 -24.50 26.24 -16.03
N LEU A 22 -23.25 26.62 -16.24
CA LEU A 22 -22.37 25.92 -17.16
C LEU A 22 -22.25 24.50 -16.61
N ALA A 23 -22.92 23.56 -17.25
CA ALA A 23 -22.72 22.14 -16.96
C ALA A 23 -21.23 21.86 -17.18
N SER A 24 -20.54 21.43 -16.11
CA SER A 24 -19.19 20.92 -16.21
C SER A 24 -19.18 19.84 -17.29
N PRO A 25 -18.16 19.80 -18.18
CA PRO A 25 -18.09 18.76 -19.20
C PRO A 25 -18.16 17.41 -18.49
N GLN A 26 -19.19 16.62 -18.80
CA GLN A 26 -19.31 15.24 -18.36
C GLN A 26 -18.04 14.54 -18.82
N ALA A 27 -17.28 13.98 -17.85
CA ALA A 27 -16.15 13.11 -18.16
C ALA A 27 -16.63 12.05 -19.16
N GLY A 28 -15.89 11.87 -20.26
CA GLY A 28 -16.17 10.83 -21.23
C GLY A 28 -16.41 9.53 -20.49
N THR A 29 -17.55 8.90 -20.70
CA THR A 29 -17.88 7.65 -20.02
C THR A 29 -16.85 6.62 -20.45
N GLY A 30 -16.39 5.71 -19.57
CA GLY A 30 -15.43 4.66 -19.92
C GLY A 30 -15.84 3.84 -21.17
N SER A 31 -17.15 3.84 -21.52
CA SER A 31 -17.68 3.28 -22.76
C SER A 31 -17.14 3.95 -24.02
N ASP A 32 -16.88 5.26 -24.02
CA ASP A 32 -16.34 5.98 -25.17
C ASP A 32 -14.88 5.59 -25.42
N LEU A 33 -14.13 5.31 -24.36
CA LEU A 33 -12.75 4.84 -24.46
C LEU A 33 -12.66 3.46 -25.14
N LEU A 34 -13.64 2.58 -24.96
CA LEU A 34 -13.71 1.31 -25.66
C LEU A 34 -13.97 1.44 -27.16
N GLN A 35 -14.40 2.62 -27.65
CA GLN A 35 -14.51 2.92 -29.09
C GLN A 35 -13.21 3.53 -29.67
N ASN A 36 -12.29 3.99 -28.84
CA ASN A 36 -11.01 4.52 -29.29
C ASN A 36 -10.12 3.41 -29.86
N ALA A 37 -9.68 3.58 -31.12
CA ALA A 37 -8.93 2.55 -31.85
C ALA A 37 -7.62 2.15 -31.13
N SER A 38 -6.87 3.14 -30.60
CA SER A 38 -5.61 2.89 -29.89
C SER A 38 -5.86 2.14 -28.57
N VAL A 39 -6.90 2.50 -27.82
CA VAL A 39 -7.27 1.80 -26.57
C VAL A 39 -7.72 0.37 -26.87
N LYS A 40 -8.57 0.16 -27.89
CA LYS A 40 -8.95 -1.18 -28.33
C LYS A 40 -7.76 -2.05 -28.70
N ALA A 41 -6.82 -1.47 -29.47
CA ALA A 41 -5.60 -2.17 -29.87
C ALA A 41 -4.74 -2.53 -28.66
N ALA A 42 -4.56 -1.59 -27.70
CA ALA A 42 -3.81 -1.84 -26.48
C ALA A 42 -4.45 -2.95 -25.61
N LEU A 43 -5.77 -2.92 -25.43
CA LEU A 43 -6.49 -3.95 -24.68
C LEU A 43 -6.40 -5.34 -25.36
N ALA A 44 -6.53 -5.40 -26.66
CA ALA A 44 -6.35 -6.64 -27.42
C ALA A 44 -4.91 -7.18 -27.31
N ALA A 45 -3.93 -6.28 -27.40
CA ALA A 45 -2.51 -6.62 -27.26
C ALA A 45 -2.18 -7.09 -25.84
N ALA A 46 -2.75 -6.49 -24.79
CA ALA A 46 -2.58 -6.94 -23.40
C ALA A 46 -2.96 -8.42 -23.23
N LYS A 47 -4.05 -8.87 -23.88
CA LYS A 47 -4.44 -10.27 -23.87
C LYS A 47 -3.54 -11.14 -24.75
N ALA A 48 -3.24 -10.69 -25.96
CA ALA A 48 -2.44 -11.47 -26.91
C ALA A 48 -0.98 -11.67 -26.45
N ASN A 49 -0.43 -10.69 -25.73
CA ASN A 49 0.95 -10.68 -25.24
C ASN A 49 1.09 -11.17 -23.77
N GLU A 50 0.08 -11.83 -23.22
CA GLU A 50 0.14 -12.30 -21.82
C GLU A 50 1.33 -13.24 -21.56
N SER A 51 1.73 -14.05 -22.53
CA SER A 51 2.91 -14.90 -22.41
C SER A 51 4.18 -14.07 -22.13
N GLN A 52 4.34 -12.93 -22.80
CA GLN A 52 5.46 -12.01 -22.53
C GLN A 52 5.35 -11.41 -21.12
N THR A 53 4.15 -11.07 -20.66
CA THR A 53 3.92 -10.55 -19.30
C THR A 53 4.28 -11.61 -18.25
N ILE A 54 3.95 -12.88 -18.48
CA ILE A 54 4.34 -14.00 -17.63
C ILE A 54 5.86 -14.21 -17.64
N ASP A 55 6.53 -14.09 -18.79
CA ASP A 55 7.98 -14.18 -18.86
C ASP A 55 8.67 -13.03 -18.13
N ASP A 56 8.14 -11.82 -18.20
CA ASP A 56 8.59 -10.68 -17.41
C ASP A 56 8.39 -10.94 -15.90
N GLN A 57 7.23 -11.48 -15.49
CA GLN A 57 6.94 -11.85 -14.11
C GLN A 57 7.97 -12.83 -13.54
N VAL A 58 8.24 -13.90 -14.27
CA VAL A 58 9.27 -14.89 -13.87
C VAL A 58 10.65 -14.27 -13.79
N ARG A 59 11.03 -13.49 -14.79
CA ARG A 59 12.34 -12.83 -14.85
C ARG A 59 12.54 -11.88 -13.68
N PHE A 60 11.55 -11.07 -13.32
CA PHE A 60 11.65 -10.17 -12.16
C PHE A 60 11.70 -10.96 -10.86
N CYS A 61 10.91 -12.02 -10.74
CA CYS A 61 10.84 -12.84 -9.55
C CYS A 61 12.15 -13.56 -9.25
N GLU A 62 12.86 -14.05 -10.27
CA GLU A 62 14.13 -14.73 -10.13
C GLU A 62 15.31 -13.81 -9.76
N ILE A 63 15.08 -12.50 -9.60
CA ILE A 63 16.04 -11.55 -9.05
C ILE A 63 15.72 -11.37 -7.56
N PRO A 64 16.54 -11.86 -6.61
CA PRO A 64 16.29 -11.67 -5.19
C PRO A 64 16.18 -10.20 -4.82
N ALA A 65 15.15 -9.82 -4.06
CA ALA A 65 14.92 -8.46 -3.62
C ALA A 65 14.27 -8.41 -2.22
N PRO A 66 14.95 -8.89 -1.16
CA PRO A 66 14.45 -8.65 0.19
C PRO A 66 14.40 -7.15 0.47
N SER A 67 13.52 -6.71 1.38
CA SER A 67 13.45 -5.30 1.78
C SER A 67 14.83 -4.77 2.15
N PHE A 68 15.17 -3.57 1.69
CA PHE A 68 16.49 -2.89 1.75
C PHE A 68 17.56 -3.45 0.80
N LYS A 69 17.25 -4.43 -0.04
CA LYS A 69 18.17 -5.04 -1.01
C LYS A 69 17.57 -5.11 -2.43
N GLU A 70 16.72 -4.16 -2.78
CA GLU A 70 15.95 -4.14 -4.04
C GLU A 70 16.77 -3.65 -5.24
N GLU A 71 18.00 -3.17 -5.04
CA GLU A 71 18.79 -2.45 -6.06
C GLU A 71 18.95 -3.25 -7.36
N VAL A 72 19.20 -4.55 -7.28
CA VAL A 72 19.45 -5.40 -8.48
C VAL A 72 18.18 -5.52 -9.32
N ARG A 73 17.02 -5.80 -8.67
CA ARG A 73 15.72 -5.85 -9.33
C ARG A 73 15.32 -4.47 -9.85
N GLY A 74 15.60 -3.40 -9.09
CA GLY A 74 15.38 -2.01 -9.51
C GLY A 74 16.16 -1.64 -10.76
N LYS A 75 17.43 -2.01 -10.89
CA LYS A 75 18.24 -1.80 -12.10
C LYS A 75 17.64 -2.49 -13.32
N GLU A 76 17.10 -3.70 -13.15
CA GLU A 76 16.42 -4.40 -14.23
C GLU A 76 15.16 -3.65 -14.66
N LEU A 77 14.32 -3.17 -13.72
CA LEU A 77 13.15 -2.37 -14.04
C LEU A 77 13.53 -1.04 -14.71
N GLN A 78 14.60 -0.38 -14.26
CA GLN A 78 15.11 0.83 -14.88
C GLN A 78 15.49 0.59 -16.34
N ARG A 79 16.22 -0.50 -16.61
CA ARG A 79 16.58 -0.91 -17.98
C ARG A 79 15.34 -1.15 -18.84
N VAL A 80 14.32 -1.82 -18.30
CA VAL A 80 13.05 -2.09 -19.00
C VAL A 80 12.31 -0.78 -19.32
N PHE A 81 12.20 0.14 -18.35
CA PHE A 81 11.56 1.45 -18.58
C PHE A 81 12.26 2.26 -19.66
N GLN A 82 13.60 2.25 -19.69
CA GLN A 82 14.39 2.87 -20.75
C GLN A 82 14.13 2.23 -22.12
N GLN A 83 14.09 0.91 -22.19
CA GLN A 83 13.80 0.17 -23.43
C GLN A 83 12.38 0.42 -23.96
N LEU A 84 11.41 0.62 -23.08
CA LEU A 84 10.05 1.02 -23.46
C LEU A 84 9.97 2.47 -23.94
N GLY A 85 11.03 3.26 -23.80
CA GLY A 85 11.08 4.66 -24.17
C GLY A 85 10.18 5.54 -23.28
N LEU A 86 10.06 5.18 -21.99
CA LEU A 86 9.50 6.09 -21.00
C LEU A 86 10.43 7.29 -20.83
N GLN A 87 9.88 8.46 -20.53
CA GLN A 87 10.66 9.67 -20.33
C GLN A 87 11.09 9.80 -18.87
N ASP A 88 12.14 10.57 -18.60
CA ASP A 88 12.64 10.88 -17.26
C ASP A 88 12.85 9.63 -16.40
N VAL A 89 13.42 8.57 -17.00
CA VAL A 89 13.69 7.32 -16.27
C VAL A 89 14.82 7.55 -15.30
N ARG A 90 14.52 7.45 -14.00
CA ARG A 90 15.45 7.73 -12.92
C ARG A 90 15.22 6.83 -11.71
N VAL A 91 16.19 6.81 -10.83
CA VAL A 91 16.10 6.22 -9.48
C VAL A 91 16.11 7.36 -8.49
N ASP A 92 15.18 7.38 -7.54
CA ASP A 92 15.13 8.40 -6.50
C ASP A 92 16.00 8.04 -5.29
N LYS A 93 16.00 8.91 -4.27
CA LYS A 93 16.85 8.75 -3.07
C LYS A 93 16.52 7.52 -2.23
N ALA A 94 15.27 7.01 -2.28
CA ALA A 94 14.89 5.78 -1.58
C ALA A 94 15.23 4.51 -2.37
N GLY A 95 15.43 4.63 -3.69
CA GLY A 95 15.66 3.52 -4.60
C GLY A 95 14.45 3.19 -5.49
N ASN A 96 13.39 3.99 -5.46
CA ASN A 96 12.27 3.83 -6.39
C ASN A 96 12.73 4.09 -7.82
N VAL A 97 12.27 3.27 -8.75
CA VAL A 97 12.49 3.46 -10.19
C VAL A 97 11.27 4.10 -10.80
N LEU A 98 11.44 5.27 -11.40
CA LEU A 98 10.37 6.04 -12.02
C LEU A 98 10.56 6.11 -13.53
N GLY A 99 9.45 6.19 -14.28
CA GLY A 99 9.45 6.47 -15.71
C GLY A 99 8.14 7.14 -16.11
N ALA A 100 8.21 8.27 -16.82
CA ALA A 100 7.05 9.04 -17.21
C ALA A 100 6.51 8.67 -18.59
N TYR A 101 5.20 8.63 -18.70
CA TYR A 101 4.43 8.61 -19.95
C TYR A 101 3.66 9.93 -20.04
N PRO A 102 4.23 10.95 -20.74
CA PRO A 102 3.63 12.27 -20.79
C PRO A 102 2.30 12.26 -21.53
N GLY A 103 1.31 12.95 -20.96
CA GLY A 103 0.08 13.32 -21.63
C GLY A 103 0.19 14.67 -22.36
N ALA A 104 -0.94 15.20 -22.79
CA ALA A 104 -1.01 16.55 -23.36
C ALA A 104 -0.77 17.63 -22.28
N SER A 105 -0.97 17.30 -21.01
CA SER A 105 -0.80 18.14 -19.82
C SER A 105 -0.15 17.33 -18.69
N LEU A 106 0.46 18.03 -17.71
CA LEU A 106 0.92 17.37 -16.50
C LEU A 106 -0.24 16.77 -15.71
N HIS A 107 -1.33 17.50 -15.55
CA HIS A 107 -2.51 17.08 -14.81
C HIS A 107 -3.68 16.64 -15.73
N PRO A 108 -4.52 15.67 -15.28
CA PRO A 108 -4.36 14.93 -14.03
C PRO A 108 -3.11 14.05 -14.06
N HIS A 109 -2.34 14.09 -12.98
CA HIS A 109 -1.14 13.26 -12.82
C HIS A 109 -1.49 11.99 -12.08
N LEU A 110 -1.45 10.86 -12.76
CA LEU A 110 -1.61 9.53 -12.21
C LEU A 110 -0.26 8.90 -11.91
N VAL A 111 -0.06 8.45 -10.69
CA VAL A 111 1.02 7.53 -10.34
C VAL A 111 0.44 6.11 -10.28
N ILE A 112 1.07 5.18 -10.97
CA ILE A 112 0.77 3.75 -10.89
C ILE A 112 2.04 3.03 -10.45
N ALA A 113 1.95 2.26 -9.35
CA ALA A 113 3.07 1.67 -8.66
C ALA A 113 2.90 0.17 -8.46
N ALA A 114 4.03 -0.55 -8.35
CA ALA A 114 4.13 -1.94 -7.94
C ALA A 114 5.45 -2.09 -7.16
N HIS A 115 5.47 -2.88 -6.07
CA HIS A 115 6.65 -2.90 -5.23
C HIS A 115 7.72 -3.90 -5.68
N LEU A 116 8.97 -3.54 -5.43
CA LEU A 116 10.15 -4.33 -5.81
C LEU A 116 10.48 -5.42 -4.79
N ASP A 117 10.23 -5.17 -3.53
CA ASP A 117 10.68 -6.06 -2.46
C ASP A 117 9.76 -7.25 -2.23
N THR A 118 10.26 -8.18 -1.44
CA THR A 118 9.54 -9.36 -0.96
C THR A 118 9.86 -9.59 0.51
N VAL A 119 9.00 -10.33 1.23
CA VAL A 119 9.22 -10.73 2.63
C VAL A 119 10.36 -11.74 2.82
N PHE A 120 10.86 -12.32 1.74
CA PHE A 120 11.80 -13.43 1.81
C PHE A 120 13.22 -12.93 2.09
N PRO A 121 13.95 -13.53 3.06
CA PRO A 121 15.30 -13.10 3.41
C PRO A 121 16.31 -13.41 2.30
N GLU A 122 17.45 -12.75 2.38
CA GLU A 122 18.60 -13.02 1.51
C GLU A 122 19.03 -14.50 1.59
N GLY A 123 19.36 -15.09 0.43
CA GLY A 123 19.69 -16.50 0.31
C GLY A 123 18.50 -17.44 0.07
N THR A 124 17.26 -16.91 0.07
CA THR A 124 16.10 -17.70 -0.36
C THR A 124 16.23 -18.07 -1.84
N ASP A 125 15.96 -19.34 -2.17
CA ASP A 125 15.86 -19.78 -3.57
C ASP A 125 14.59 -19.21 -4.20
N VAL A 126 14.76 -18.26 -5.11
CA VAL A 126 13.68 -17.57 -5.83
C VAL A 126 13.45 -18.11 -7.24
N LYS A 127 14.02 -19.28 -7.57
CA LYS A 127 13.79 -19.91 -8.87
C LYS A 127 12.33 -20.32 -9.05
N VAL A 128 11.77 -19.92 -10.20
CA VAL A 128 10.38 -20.19 -10.53
C VAL A 128 10.24 -21.53 -11.25
N LYS A 129 9.37 -22.40 -10.73
CA LYS A 129 8.99 -23.66 -11.37
C LYS A 129 7.69 -23.46 -12.12
N ARG A 130 7.65 -23.91 -13.39
CA ARG A 130 6.44 -23.88 -14.23
C ARG A 130 5.83 -25.28 -14.32
N GLU A 131 4.58 -25.40 -13.91
CA GLU A 131 3.78 -26.64 -13.94
C GLU A 131 2.46 -26.38 -14.68
N GLY A 132 2.50 -26.45 -16.00
CA GLY A 132 1.36 -26.06 -16.83
C GLY A 132 1.04 -24.57 -16.69
N ALA A 133 -0.19 -24.26 -16.23
CA ALA A 133 -0.63 -22.91 -15.96
C ALA A 133 -0.15 -22.38 -14.58
N ILE A 134 0.46 -23.20 -13.75
CA ILE A 134 0.88 -22.82 -12.40
C ILE A 134 2.37 -22.44 -12.39
N LEU A 135 2.66 -21.26 -11.86
CA LEU A 135 4.01 -20.85 -11.50
C LEU A 135 4.18 -21.00 -9.99
N ARG A 136 5.35 -21.53 -9.55
CA ARG A 136 5.69 -21.67 -8.13
C ARG A 136 7.01 -20.98 -7.85
N GLY A 137 7.01 -20.10 -6.89
CA GLY A 137 8.21 -19.39 -6.44
C GLY A 137 7.88 -18.31 -5.42
N PRO A 138 8.77 -18.04 -4.46
CA PRO A 138 8.56 -17.01 -3.46
C PRO A 138 8.41 -15.62 -4.10
N GLY A 139 7.31 -14.91 -3.79
CA GLY A 139 7.03 -13.58 -4.35
C GLY A 139 6.43 -13.59 -5.76
N ILE A 140 6.04 -14.77 -6.31
CA ILE A 140 5.56 -14.86 -7.69
C ILE A 140 4.24 -14.11 -7.91
N GLY A 141 3.39 -14.03 -6.90
CA GLY A 141 2.16 -13.26 -6.91
C GLY A 141 2.35 -11.90 -6.28
N ASP A 142 3.13 -11.84 -5.22
CA ASP A 142 3.36 -10.68 -4.35
C ASP A 142 4.84 -10.27 -4.33
N ASP A 143 5.31 -9.29 -5.13
CA ASP A 143 4.54 -8.52 -6.10
C ASP A 143 5.16 -8.60 -7.50
N CYS A 144 5.81 -9.75 -7.84
CA CYS A 144 6.36 -9.94 -9.19
C CYS A 144 5.27 -9.84 -10.27
N ARG A 145 4.01 -10.20 -9.92
CA ARG A 145 2.88 -10.03 -10.82
C ARG A 145 2.55 -8.55 -11.04
N GLY A 146 2.48 -7.75 -10.01
CA GLY A 146 2.24 -6.30 -10.12
C GLY A 146 3.31 -5.61 -10.95
N LEU A 147 4.59 -5.93 -10.74
CA LEU A 147 5.70 -5.42 -11.55
C LEU A 147 5.55 -5.77 -13.04
N ALA A 148 5.17 -7.01 -13.35
CA ALA A 148 4.96 -7.45 -14.73
C ALA A 148 3.77 -6.73 -15.39
N VAL A 149 2.67 -6.55 -14.67
CA VAL A 149 1.48 -5.82 -15.12
C VAL A 149 1.82 -4.33 -15.33
N LEU A 150 2.56 -3.72 -14.41
CA LEU A 150 3.04 -2.33 -14.54
C LEU A 150 3.80 -2.13 -15.86
N VAL A 151 4.74 -3.02 -16.16
CA VAL A 151 5.51 -3.02 -17.41
C VAL A 151 4.62 -3.27 -18.63
N ALA A 152 3.69 -4.22 -18.53
CA ALA A 152 2.78 -4.56 -19.62
C ALA A 152 1.86 -3.38 -19.99
N ILE A 153 1.30 -2.68 -18.99
CA ILE A 153 0.49 -1.47 -19.23
C ILE A 153 1.30 -0.43 -20.02
N ALA A 154 2.50 -0.11 -19.56
CA ALA A 154 3.37 0.85 -20.23
C ALA A 154 3.70 0.41 -21.67
N ARG A 155 4.04 -0.87 -21.84
CA ARG A 155 4.38 -1.46 -23.14
C ARG A 155 3.24 -1.39 -24.12
N GLU A 156 2.04 -1.80 -23.74
CA GLU A 156 0.91 -1.85 -24.68
C GLU A 156 0.36 -0.45 -24.97
N MET A 157 0.39 0.48 -24.01
CA MET A 157 0.08 1.88 -24.26
C MET A 157 1.05 2.50 -25.27
N LYS A 158 2.35 2.27 -25.14
CA LYS A 158 3.38 2.79 -26.08
C LYS A 158 3.22 2.19 -27.46
N LYS A 159 3.10 0.87 -27.60
CA LYS A 159 2.95 0.17 -28.89
C LYS A 159 1.71 0.61 -29.65
N ALA A 160 0.58 0.77 -28.95
CA ALA A 160 -0.67 1.22 -29.56
C ALA A 160 -0.78 2.74 -29.71
N ASN A 161 0.24 3.50 -29.30
CA ASN A 161 0.25 4.96 -29.32
C ASN A 161 -1.00 5.57 -28.64
N VAL A 162 -1.34 5.04 -27.45
CA VAL A 162 -2.45 5.55 -26.65
C VAL A 162 -2.11 6.97 -26.20
N ARG A 163 -3.00 7.91 -26.44
CA ARG A 163 -2.83 9.30 -26.00
C ARG A 163 -3.65 9.58 -24.76
N THR A 164 -3.05 10.25 -23.78
CA THR A 164 -3.69 10.69 -22.55
C THR A 164 -3.70 12.21 -22.47
N GLN A 165 -4.67 12.78 -21.78
CA GLN A 165 -4.68 14.20 -21.46
C GLN A 165 -3.68 14.45 -20.31
N GLY A 166 -3.80 13.70 -19.22
CA GLY A 166 -2.89 13.77 -18.10
C GLY A 166 -1.66 12.89 -18.26
N THR A 167 -0.67 13.12 -17.41
CA THR A 167 0.59 12.36 -17.37
C THR A 167 0.44 11.13 -16.47
N VAL A 168 1.09 10.02 -16.87
CA VAL A 168 1.23 8.81 -16.04
C VAL A 168 2.69 8.66 -15.63
N THR A 169 2.95 8.48 -14.34
CA THR A 169 4.27 8.04 -13.85
C THR A 169 4.18 6.59 -13.39
N PHE A 170 4.93 5.73 -14.04
CA PHE A 170 5.12 4.33 -13.65
C PHE A 170 6.22 4.26 -12.60
N VAL A 171 5.96 3.55 -11.50
CA VAL A 171 6.90 3.46 -10.37
C VAL A 171 7.07 1.99 -9.95
N ALA A 172 8.30 1.50 -9.99
CA ALA A 172 8.66 0.30 -9.25
C ALA A 172 9.27 0.75 -7.91
N ASN A 173 8.49 0.66 -6.85
CA ASN A 173 8.87 1.23 -5.56
C ASN A 173 9.51 0.22 -4.62
N VAL A 174 10.18 0.72 -3.59
CA VAL A 174 10.93 -0.05 -2.61
C VAL A 174 10.26 -0.05 -1.25
N GLY A 175 10.44 -1.14 -0.49
CA GLY A 175 10.12 -1.16 0.94
C GLY A 175 8.64 -1.10 1.24
N GLU A 176 7.81 -1.78 0.45
CA GLU A 176 6.42 -2.04 0.81
C GLU A 176 6.37 -3.01 1.98
N GLU A 177 7.18 -4.05 1.95
CA GLU A 177 7.10 -5.19 2.85
C GLU A 177 7.72 -4.96 4.25
N GLY A 178 7.08 -5.55 5.24
CA GLY A 178 7.62 -5.74 6.58
C GLY A 178 8.18 -4.46 7.21
N LEU A 179 9.47 -4.47 7.51
CA LEU A 179 10.21 -3.35 8.09
C LEU A 179 10.63 -2.30 7.04
N GLY A 180 10.35 -2.53 5.76
CA GLY A 180 10.49 -1.53 4.71
C GLY A 180 9.59 -0.31 4.91
N ASP A 181 8.46 -0.51 5.61
CA ASP A 181 7.62 0.53 6.20
C ASP A 181 7.17 1.61 5.20
N LEU A 182 6.83 1.18 3.98
CA LEU A 182 6.40 2.05 2.87
C LEU A 182 7.42 3.15 2.53
N ARG A 183 8.73 2.92 2.77
CA ARG A 183 9.73 3.98 2.63
C ARG A 183 9.79 4.57 1.21
N GLY A 184 9.52 3.75 0.20
CA GLY A 184 9.48 4.17 -1.19
C GLY A 184 8.36 5.16 -1.44
N VAL A 185 7.14 4.81 -1.06
CA VAL A 185 5.98 5.69 -1.22
C VAL A 185 6.09 6.93 -0.33
N LYS A 186 6.60 6.78 0.90
CA LYS A 186 6.90 7.94 1.77
C LYS A 186 7.84 8.93 1.08
N GLN A 187 8.88 8.45 0.37
CA GLN A 187 9.79 9.28 -0.41
C GLN A 187 9.09 9.96 -1.59
N LEU A 188 8.21 9.25 -2.32
CA LEU A 188 7.47 9.81 -3.45
C LEU A 188 6.63 11.02 -3.02
N PHE A 189 5.85 10.89 -1.95
CA PHE A 189 4.94 11.96 -1.49
C PHE A 189 5.64 13.06 -0.70
N LYS A 190 6.76 12.77 -0.04
CA LYS A 190 7.50 13.75 0.76
C LYS A 190 8.42 14.64 -0.09
N ASP A 191 9.02 14.09 -1.14
CA ASP A 191 10.12 14.73 -1.87
C ASP A 191 10.01 14.55 -3.40
N THR A 192 10.03 13.33 -3.92
CA THR A 192 10.26 13.01 -5.34
C THR A 192 9.17 13.57 -6.27
N LEU A 193 7.90 13.43 -5.89
CA LEU A 193 6.71 13.92 -6.61
C LEU A 193 5.79 14.74 -5.69
N LYS A 194 6.37 15.39 -4.70
CA LYS A 194 5.63 16.17 -3.71
C LYS A 194 4.67 17.16 -4.39
N ASP A 195 3.43 17.17 -3.94
CA ASP A 195 2.33 18.05 -4.40
C ASP A 195 2.01 17.94 -5.90
N GLN A 196 2.45 16.85 -6.58
CA GLN A 196 2.22 16.65 -8.01
C GLN A 196 1.22 15.53 -8.32
N ILE A 197 0.86 14.70 -7.34
CA ILE A 197 0.07 13.48 -7.55
C ILE A 197 -1.42 13.76 -7.34
N ASP A 198 -2.22 13.62 -8.40
CA ASP A 198 -3.68 13.77 -8.32
C ASP A 198 -4.38 12.44 -7.99
N ASN A 199 -3.86 11.32 -8.50
CA ASN A 199 -4.38 9.98 -8.29
C ASN A 199 -3.24 8.98 -8.11
N PHE A 200 -3.43 7.99 -7.26
CA PHE A 200 -2.45 6.93 -7.03
C PHE A 200 -3.10 5.54 -7.14
N ILE A 201 -2.47 4.64 -7.88
CA ILE A 201 -2.83 3.24 -7.96
C ILE A 201 -1.63 2.40 -7.53
N SER A 202 -1.81 1.51 -6.56
CA SER A 202 -0.91 0.37 -6.34
C SER A 202 -1.44 -0.83 -7.09
N ILE A 203 -0.60 -1.53 -7.84
CA ILE A 203 -0.89 -2.88 -8.33
C ILE A 203 -0.23 -3.82 -7.35
N ASP A 204 -1.03 -4.55 -6.58
CA ASP A 204 -0.53 -5.37 -5.48
C ASP A 204 -1.46 -6.58 -5.29
N GLY A 205 -0.88 -7.76 -5.28
CA GLY A 205 -1.60 -9.02 -5.21
C GLY A 205 -2.22 -9.46 -6.55
N THR A 206 -3.15 -10.40 -6.48
CA THR A 206 -3.71 -11.13 -7.63
C THR A 206 -5.21 -10.93 -7.78
N GLY A 207 -5.79 -11.38 -8.92
CA GLY A 207 -7.22 -11.23 -9.20
C GLY A 207 -7.59 -9.83 -9.69
N VAL A 208 -8.91 -9.53 -9.66
CA VAL A 208 -9.47 -8.21 -9.98
C VAL A 208 -10.26 -7.73 -8.76
N HIS A 209 -9.77 -6.71 -8.10
CA HIS A 209 -10.39 -6.12 -6.91
C HIS A 209 -10.07 -4.62 -6.80
N VAL A 210 -10.75 -3.94 -5.89
CA VAL A 210 -10.47 -2.55 -5.51
C VAL A 210 -10.32 -2.49 -3.99
N THR A 211 -9.12 -2.29 -3.49
CA THR A 211 -8.88 -1.98 -2.09
C THR A 211 -8.95 -0.46 -1.91
N ASN A 212 -9.95 -0.01 -1.16
CA ASN A 212 -10.19 1.41 -0.89
C ASN A 212 -10.13 1.78 0.59
N ILE A 213 -9.84 0.80 1.45
CA ILE A 213 -9.64 0.98 2.89
C ILE A 213 -8.24 0.47 3.24
N ALA A 214 -7.43 1.36 3.82
CA ALA A 214 -6.07 1.09 4.24
C ALA A 214 -6.02 0.65 5.70
N VAL A 215 -5.54 -0.58 5.94
CA VAL A 215 -5.27 -1.09 7.27
C VAL A 215 -3.91 -0.57 7.74
N GLY A 216 -3.92 0.36 8.69
CA GLY A 216 -2.71 0.89 9.30
C GLY A 216 -2.09 -0.06 10.31
N SER A 217 -0.80 0.13 10.61
CA SER A 217 -0.11 -0.64 11.64
C SER A 217 0.95 0.18 12.36
N HIS A 218 1.03 -0.01 13.69
CA HIS A 218 2.17 0.39 14.50
C HIS A 218 2.95 -0.85 14.92
N ARG A 219 4.25 -0.86 14.67
CA ARG A 219 5.15 -1.96 15.02
C ARG A 219 6.23 -1.47 15.95
N TYR A 220 6.40 -2.13 17.08
CA TYR A 220 7.38 -1.76 18.08
C TYR A 220 8.37 -2.89 18.36
N ARG A 221 9.65 -2.52 18.49
CA ARG A 221 10.63 -3.28 19.22
C ARG A 221 10.75 -2.70 20.62
N VAL A 222 10.40 -3.51 21.63
CA VAL A 222 10.45 -3.10 23.05
C VAL A 222 11.62 -3.82 23.70
N THR A 223 12.58 -3.07 24.20
CA THR A 223 13.80 -3.59 24.84
C THR A 223 13.79 -3.21 26.32
N PHE A 224 13.75 -4.23 27.17
CA PHE A 224 13.87 -4.12 28.63
C PHE A 224 15.31 -4.32 29.03
N LYS A 225 15.89 -3.41 29.82
CA LYS A 225 17.28 -3.49 30.32
C LYS A 225 17.31 -3.51 31.82
N GLY A 226 18.23 -4.30 32.38
CA GLY A 226 18.38 -4.47 33.81
C GLY A 226 19.83 -4.75 34.23
N PRO A 227 20.10 -5.01 35.51
CA PRO A 227 21.47 -5.08 36.05
C PRO A 227 22.24 -6.34 35.60
N GLY A 228 21.53 -7.45 35.28
CA GLY A 228 22.17 -8.74 35.10
C GLY A 228 22.71 -9.31 36.41
N GLY A 229 23.08 -10.60 36.42
CA GLY A 229 23.71 -11.19 37.58
C GLY A 229 23.59 -12.71 37.64
N HIS A 230 24.23 -13.32 38.63
CA HIS A 230 24.14 -14.78 38.88
C HIS A 230 22.78 -15.13 39.47
N SER A 231 22.03 -16.07 38.90
CA SER A 231 20.63 -16.36 39.26
C SER A 231 20.42 -16.70 40.72
N PHE A 232 21.37 -17.39 41.35
CA PHE A 232 21.35 -17.72 42.76
C PHE A 232 21.97 -16.63 43.63
N GLY A 233 23.22 -16.22 43.34
CA GLY A 233 23.96 -15.28 44.18
C GLY A 233 23.45 -13.86 44.18
N ALA A 234 22.78 -13.44 43.07
CA ALA A 234 22.15 -12.14 42.90
C ALA A 234 20.62 -12.21 42.94
N PHE A 235 20.05 -13.29 43.53
CA PHE A 235 18.60 -13.41 43.66
C PHE A 235 18.02 -12.23 44.43
N GLY A 236 16.94 -11.64 43.89
CA GLY A 236 16.33 -10.42 44.46
C GLY A 236 16.64 -9.15 43.58
N LEU A 237 17.42 -9.29 42.51
CA LEU A 237 17.53 -8.23 41.52
C LEU A 237 16.35 -8.27 40.56
N ALA A 238 15.92 -7.09 40.10
CA ALA A 238 14.88 -6.97 39.09
C ALA A 238 15.34 -7.62 37.77
N ASN A 239 14.41 -8.29 37.08
CA ASN A 239 14.71 -9.14 35.94
C ASN A 239 13.99 -8.65 34.67
N PRO A 240 14.71 -8.26 33.60
CA PRO A 240 14.13 -7.84 32.34
C PRO A 240 13.15 -8.87 31.72
N MET A 241 13.42 -10.18 31.86
CA MET A 241 12.47 -11.23 31.45
C MET A 241 11.20 -11.21 32.28
N GLY A 242 11.29 -10.90 33.56
CA GLY A 242 10.13 -10.74 34.45
C GLY A 242 9.27 -9.55 34.01
N ALA A 243 9.88 -8.41 33.71
CA ALA A 243 9.18 -7.24 33.20
C ALA A 243 8.53 -7.52 31.83
N MET A 244 9.24 -8.16 30.91
CA MET A 244 8.71 -8.56 29.60
C MET A 244 7.53 -9.54 29.74
N GLY A 245 7.64 -10.55 30.58
CA GLY A 245 6.55 -11.51 30.81
C GLY A 245 5.27 -10.85 31.34
N ARG A 246 5.42 -9.88 32.29
CA ARG A 246 4.31 -9.06 32.78
C ARG A 246 3.71 -8.19 31.68
N ALA A 247 4.57 -7.58 30.82
CA ALA A 247 4.12 -6.75 29.70
C ALA A 247 3.30 -7.59 28.71
N ILE A 248 3.77 -8.77 28.33
CA ILE A 248 3.03 -9.70 27.46
C ILE A 248 1.68 -10.05 28.05
N ALA A 249 1.62 -10.43 29.35
CA ALA A 249 0.35 -10.75 29.99
C ALA A 249 -0.64 -9.57 29.95
N LYS A 250 -0.18 -8.36 30.30
CA LYS A 250 -1.03 -7.15 30.26
C LYS A 250 -1.46 -6.77 28.83
N ILE A 251 -0.61 -6.98 27.82
CA ILE A 251 -0.97 -6.76 26.41
C ILE A 251 -2.10 -7.71 26.01
N GLN A 252 -2.06 -8.99 26.40
CA GLN A 252 -3.12 -9.95 26.08
C GLN A 252 -4.48 -9.62 26.71
N GLU A 253 -4.52 -8.77 27.74
CA GLU A 253 -5.75 -8.30 28.39
C GLU A 253 -6.37 -7.07 27.71
N ILE A 254 -5.68 -6.45 26.73
CA ILE A 254 -6.19 -5.27 26.01
C ILE A 254 -7.49 -5.62 25.29
N GLN A 255 -8.52 -4.84 25.51
CA GLN A 255 -9.79 -4.97 24.80
C GLN A 255 -9.79 -4.08 23.57
N VAL A 256 -10.08 -4.67 22.42
CA VAL A 256 -10.15 -3.97 21.13
C VAL A 256 -11.53 -4.16 20.49
N PRO A 257 -12.00 -3.20 19.68
CA PRO A 257 -13.26 -3.35 18.96
C PRO A 257 -13.17 -4.45 17.89
N LYS A 258 -14.30 -5.13 17.66
CA LYS A 258 -14.44 -6.06 16.53
C LYS A 258 -14.68 -5.30 15.21
N GLN A 259 -15.34 -4.13 15.31
CA GLN A 259 -15.59 -3.23 14.19
C GLN A 259 -15.37 -1.77 14.67
N PRO A 260 -14.47 -1.03 14.00
CA PRO A 260 -13.55 -1.49 12.94
C PRO A 260 -12.60 -2.57 13.49
N LYS A 261 -12.26 -3.56 12.66
CA LYS A 261 -11.37 -4.65 13.08
C LYS A 261 -10.04 -4.08 13.57
N THR A 262 -9.75 -4.33 14.85
CA THR A 262 -8.51 -3.90 15.50
C THR A 262 -7.84 -5.10 16.12
N THR A 263 -6.53 -5.22 15.93
CA THR A 263 -5.76 -6.38 16.37
C THR A 263 -4.44 -5.96 17.01
N PHE A 264 -3.87 -6.86 17.82
CA PHE A 264 -2.51 -6.75 18.31
C PHE A 264 -1.89 -8.15 18.41
N ASN A 265 -0.57 -8.22 18.33
CA ASN A 265 0.17 -9.47 18.45
C ASN A 265 1.58 -9.22 18.97
N VAL A 266 2.03 -10.04 19.93
CA VAL A 266 3.44 -10.16 20.30
C VAL A 266 4.01 -11.31 19.46
N GLY A 267 4.69 -10.96 18.36
CA GLY A 267 5.11 -11.93 17.35
C GLY A 267 6.47 -12.58 17.61
N ARG A 268 7.38 -11.83 18.25
CA ARG A 268 8.75 -12.31 18.51
C ARG A 268 9.23 -11.87 19.89
N THR A 269 10.05 -12.69 20.53
CA THR A 269 10.71 -12.39 21.80
C THR A 269 12.13 -12.94 21.81
N GLY A 270 13.00 -12.35 22.64
CA GLY A 270 14.35 -12.83 22.83
C GLY A 270 15.05 -12.20 24.02
N GLY A 271 16.30 -12.57 24.23
CA GLY A 271 17.16 -12.06 25.30
C GLY A 271 17.74 -13.13 26.20
N GLY A 272 18.60 -12.70 27.15
CA GLY A 272 19.33 -13.59 28.03
C GLY A 272 20.52 -14.27 27.36
N THR A 273 21.43 -14.81 28.15
CA THR A 273 22.64 -15.47 27.68
C THR A 273 22.85 -16.87 28.23
N SER A 274 22.30 -17.15 29.43
CA SER A 274 22.42 -18.43 30.11
C SER A 274 21.26 -18.65 31.08
N VAL A 275 20.89 -19.93 31.30
CA VAL A 275 19.80 -20.33 32.21
C VAL A 275 20.07 -19.93 33.67
N ASN A 276 21.32 -19.83 34.08
CA ASN A 276 21.74 -19.49 35.46
C ASN A 276 22.17 -18.02 35.60
N SER A 277 21.75 -17.14 34.67
CA SER A 277 21.96 -15.69 34.73
C SER A 277 20.65 -14.93 34.75
N ILE A 278 20.56 -13.90 35.62
CA ILE A 278 19.56 -12.85 35.50
C ILE A 278 19.95 -12.07 34.24
N PRO A 279 19.09 -11.95 33.22
CA PRO A 279 19.43 -11.23 32.00
C PRO A 279 19.74 -9.75 32.26
N PHE A 280 20.63 -9.16 31.46
CA PHE A 280 20.78 -7.70 31.41
C PHE A 280 19.88 -7.08 30.33
N GLU A 281 19.31 -7.89 29.44
CA GLU A 281 18.40 -7.47 28.37
C GLU A 281 17.39 -8.55 28.02
N ALA A 282 16.16 -8.13 27.74
CA ALA A 282 15.11 -8.91 27.06
C ALA A 282 14.37 -8.00 26.09
N TRP A 283 13.80 -8.57 25.03
CA TRP A 283 13.08 -7.78 24.03
C TRP A 283 11.88 -8.55 23.46
N MET A 284 10.89 -7.78 22.99
CA MET A 284 9.76 -8.29 22.21
C MET A 284 9.46 -7.39 21.02
N GLU A 285 8.85 -7.96 19.99
CA GLU A 285 8.32 -7.24 18.84
C GLU A 285 6.80 -7.40 18.81
N VAL A 286 6.13 -6.26 18.65
CA VAL A 286 4.66 -6.13 18.72
C VAL A 286 4.14 -5.48 17.47
N ASP A 287 3.07 -6.05 16.88
CA ASP A 287 2.33 -5.52 15.75
C ASP A 287 0.90 -5.19 16.18
N MET A 288 0.44 -3.98 15.88
CA MET A 288 -0.93 -3.52 16.14
C MET A 288 -1.51 -3.00 14.84
N ARG A 289 -2.77 -3.35 14.54
CA ARG A 289 -3.42 -2.97 13.28
C ARG A 289 -4.84 -2.51 13.46
N SER A 290 -5.26 -1.54 12.65
CA SER A 290 -6.66 -1.16 12.47
C SER A 290 -6.88 -0.46 11.12
N SER A 291 -8.08 -0.58 10.55
CA SER A 291 -8.51 0.23 9.41
C SER A 291 -9.01 1.63 9.83
N ASP A 292 -9.14 1.88 11.14
CA ASP A 292 -9.53 3.18 11.70
C ASP A 292 -8.38 3.82 12.47
N PRO A 293 -7.96 5.06 12.12
CA PRO A 293 -6.86 5.75 12.77
C PRO A 293 -7.05 5.95 14.29
N ALA A 294 -8.29 6.22 14.73
CA ALA A 294 -8.58 6.45 16.14
C ALA A 294 -8.46 5.14 16.95
N SER A 295 -8.95 4.03 16.42
CA SER A 295 -8.82 2.70 17.03
C SER A 295 -7.37 2.23 17.08
N LEU A 296 -6.56 2.51 16.02
CA LEU A 296 -5.13 2.24 16.02
C LEU A 296 -4.40 3.02 17.12
N ALA A 297 -4.69 4.31 17.24
CA ALA A 297 -4.11 5.15 18.30
C ALA A 297 -4.54 4.68 19.71
N ALA A 298 -5.77 4.22 19.88
CA ALA A 298 -6.28 3.74 21.17
C ALA A 298 -5.60 2.43 21.61
N VAL A 299 -5.41 1.47 20.70
CA VAL A 299 -4.69 0.23 21.02
C VAL A 299 -3.22 0.49 21.31
N ASP A 300 -2.58 1.41 20.57
CA ASP A 300 -1.19 1.85 20.84
C ASP A 300 -1.08 2.47 22.24
N ALA A 301 -1.95 3.41 22.61
CA ALA A 301 -1.94 4.00 23.96
C ALA A 301 -2.11 2.94 25.06
N SER A 302 -2.97 1.94 24.85
CA SER A 302 -3.16 0.83 25.76
C SER A 302 -1.92 -0.05 25.88
N PHE A 303 -1.27 -0.34 24.77
CA PHE A 303 0.01 -1.04 24.72
C PHE A 303 1.10 -0.29 25.48
N GLN A 304 1.28 1.02 25.21
CA GLN A 304 2.27 1.86 25.91
C GLN A 304 2.09 1.77 27.43
N LYS A 305 0.85 1.92 27.89
CA LYS A 305 0.50 1.83 29.32
C LYS A 305 0.77 0.44 29.91
N ALA A 306 0.48 -0.63 29.17
CA ALA A 306 0.75 -2.00 29.60
C ALA A 306 2.24 -2.25 29.84
N VAL A 307 3.09 -1.77 28.90
CA VAL A 307 4.55 -1.87 29.01
C VAL A 307 5.08 -1.09 30.21
N ASP A 308 4.67 0.17 30.37
CA ASP A 308 5.13 1.02 31.47
C ASP A 308 4.71 0.47 32.84
N SER A 309 3.46 0.01 32.96
CA SER A 309 2.96 -0.64 34.19
C SER A 309 3.74 -1.91 34.53
N ALA A 310 4.09 -2.73 33.51
CA ALA A 310 4.86 -3.95 33.72
C ALA A 310 6.27 -3.68 34.27
N VAL A 311 6.92 -2.62 33.79
CA VAL A 311 8.23 -2.17 34.29
C VAL A 311 8.10 -1.68 35.74
N GLN A 312 7.07 -0.90 36.04
CA GLN A 312 6.79 -0.44 37.42
C GLN A 312 6.56 -1.61 38.37
N ASP A 313 5.73 -2.59 37.99
CA ASP A 313 5.43 -3.78 38.83
C ASP A 313 6.71 -4.59 39.14
N GLU A 314 7.57 -4.78 38.14
CA GLU A 314 8.83 -5.52 38.34
C GLU A 314 9.79 -4.75 39.25
N ASN A 315 9.95 -3.45 39.07
CA ASN A 315 10.78 -2.61 39.91
C ASN A 315 10.26 -2.54 41.37
N GLN A 316 8.95 -2.45 41.57
CA GLN A 316 8.33 -2.45 42.91
C GLN A 316 8.48 -3.81 43.62
N ARG A 317 8.32 -4.92 42.89
CA ARG A 317 8.48 -6.27 43.43
C ARG A 317 9.81 -6.45 44.16
N TRP A 318 10.87 -5.89 43.68
CA TRP A 318 12.22 -6.07 44.19
C TRP A 318 12.70 -4.88 45.04
N GLY A 319 11.82 -3.93 45.31
CA GLY A 319 12.10 -2.77 46.16
C GLY A 319 13.19 -1.80 45.64
N LYS A 320 13.44 -1.84 44.34
CA LYS A 320 14.45 -1.02 43.66
C LYS A 320 13.86 -0.28 42.47
N PRO A 321 13.13 0.82 42.68
CA PRO A 321 12.56 1.62 41.59
C PRO A 321 13.63 2.08 40.59
N GLY A 322 13.29 2.05 39.30
CA GLY A 322 14.14 2.55 38.23
C GLY A 322 15.28 1.63 37.77
N VAL A 323 15.38 0.40 38.31
CA VAL A 323 16.43 -0.56 37.91
C VAL A 323 16.17 -1.15 36.53
N ILE A 324 14.90 -1.54 36.24
CA ILE A 324 14.53 -1.91 34.89
C ILE A 324 14.15 -0.64 34.14
N THR A 325 14.78 -0.45 32.99
CA THR A 325 14.43 0.58 32.01
C THR A 325 13.87 -0.06 30.75
N VAL A 326 13.07 0.67 30.00
CA VAL A 326 12.48 0.19 28.75
C VAL A 326 12.68 1.22 27.63
N VAL A 327 13.06 0.73 26.45
CA VAL A 327 13.06 1.49 25.20
C VAL A 327 11.99 0.89 24.30
N LYS A 328 11.10 1.75 23.81
CA LYS A 328 10.03 1.40 22.87
C LYS A 328 10.36 2.05 21.54
N GLU A 329 10.95 1.32 20.64
CA GLU A 329 11.34 1.78 19.31
C GLU A 329 10.21 1.50 18.30
N LEU A 330 9.67 2.53 17.67
CA LEU A 330 8.71 2.40 16.58
C LEU A 330 9.47 1.99 15.32
N VAL A 331 9.35 0.72 14.94
CA VAL A 331 10.07 0.12 13.79
C VAL A 331 9.20 -0.01 12.54
N GLY A 332 7.94 0.39 12.63
CA GLY A 332 7.01 0.48 11.51
C GLY A 332 5.81 1.34 11.87
N ASP A 333 5.48 2.26 10.96
CA ASP A 333 4.37 3.20 11.09
C ASP A 333 3.68 3.34 9.73
N ARG A 334 2.67 2.49 9.50
CA ARG A 334 1.82 2.56 8.32
C ARG A 334 0.51 3.23 8.70
N PRO A 335 0.17 4.38 8.11
CA PRO A 335 -1.06 5.07 8.48
C PRO A 335 -2.29 4.31 8.00
N ALA A 336 -3.37 4.35 8.79
CA ALA A 336 -4.70 3.95 8.35
C ALA A 336 -5.36 5.09 7.55
N GLY A 337 -6.27 4.73 6.65
CA GLY A 337 -7.02 5.70 5.86
C GLY A 337 -8.03 5.05 4.93
N SER A 338 -8.73 5.84 4.16
CA SER A 338 -9.66 5.32 3.16
C SER A 338 -9.90 6.33 2.04
N THR A 339 -10.18 5.82 0.85
CA THR A 339 -10.77 6.57 -0.25
C THR A 339 -12.27 6.26 -0.28
N PRO A 340 -13.16 7.27 -0.12
CA PRO A 340 -14.60 7.04 -0.08
C PRO A 340 -15.11 6.29 -1.32
N GLU A 341 -16.09 5.40 -1.14
CA GLU A 341 -16.68 4.60 -2.23
C GLU A 341 -17.25 5.46 -3.36
N ASN A 342 -17.80 6.65 -3.03
CA ASN A 342 -18.34 7.58 -4.01
C ASN A 342 -17.27 8.46 -4.69
N SER A 343 -16.00 8.31 -4.36
CA SER A 343 -14.91 9.05 -5.02
C SER A 343 -14.76 8.66 -6.49
N PRO A 344 -14.29 9.60 -7.34
CA PRO A 344 -14.12 9.32 -8.76
C PRO A 344 -13.23 8.11 -9.07
N ILE A 345 -12.12 7.93 -8.34
CA ILE A 345 -11.18 6.83 -8.58
C ILE A 345 -11.77 5.47 -8.22
N VAL A 346 -12.51 5.35 -7.10
CA VAL A 346 -13.16 4.08 -6.71
C VAL A 346 -14.26 3.72 -7.70
N ARG A 347 -15.11 4.69 -8.07
CA ARG A 347 -16.12 4.49 -9.10
C ARG A 347 -15.52 4.11 -10.45
N ALA A 348 -14.42 4.75 -10.85
CA ALA A 348 -13.70 4.40 -12.07
C ALA A 348 -13.18 2.95 -12.00
N GLY A 349 -12.61 2.52 -10.88
CA GLY A 349 -12.16 1.15 -10.67
C GLY A 349 -13.28 0.14 -10.87
N LEU A 350 -14.40 0.29 -10.16
CA LEU A 350 -15.55 -0.61 -10.28
C LEU A 350 -16.18 -0.59 -11.69
N ALA A 351 -16.34 0.60 -12.27
CA ALA A 351 -16.93 0.74 -13.61
C ALA A 351 -16.02 0.14 -14.69
N THR A 352 -14.70 0.31 -14.59
CA THR A 352 -13.74 -0.29 -15.54
C THR A 352 -13.78 -1.81 -15.51
N ALA A 353 -13.86 -2.43 -14.33
CA ALA A 353 -14.03 -3.87 -14.23
C ALA A 353 -15.32 -4.34 -14.92
N THR A 354 -16.45 -3.67 -14.63
CA THR A 354 -17.75 -3.98 -15.24
C THR A 354 -17.74 -3.84 -16.77
N LEU A 355 -17.11 -2.77 -17.29
CA LEU A 355 -16.99 -2.55 -18.75
C LEU A 355 -16.19 -3.66 -19.47
N LEU A 356 -15.24 -4.25 -18.78
CA LEU A 356 -14.45 -5.39 -19.30
C LEU A 356 -15.12 -6.75 -19.07
N GLY A 357 -16.31 -6.77 -18.44
CA GLY A 357 -17.01 -8.01 -18.09
C GLY A 357 -16.46 -8.70 -16.83
N PHE A 358 -15.68 -7.99 -16.00
CA PHE A 358 -15.14 -8.52 -14.75
C PHE A 358 -15.99 -8.04 -13.56
N GLN A 359 -15.88 -8.77 -12.44
CA GLN A 359 -16.42 -8.32 -11.16
C GLN A 359 -15.28 -7.93 -10.24
N ALA A 360 -15.32 -6.69 -9.74
CA ALA A 360 -14.40 -6.21 -8.70
C ALA A 360 -15.21 -5.90 -7.43
N ASN A 361 -14.69 -6.35 -6.30
CA ASN A 361 -15.25 -6.05 -4.98
C ASN A 361 -14.40 -5.01 -4.28
N LEU A 362 -15.04 -4.21 -3.43
CA LEU A 362 -14.33 -3.34 -2.49
C LEU A 362 -13.73 -4.17 -1.37
N GLY A 363 -12.58 -3.74 -0.87
CA GLY A 363 -11.86 -4.44 0.18
C GLY A 363 -10.99 -3.53 1.05
N GLU A 364 -10.41 -4.14 2.08
CA GLU A 364 -9.41 -3.53 2.95
C GLU A 364 -8.08 -4.27 2.83
N GLY A 365 -6.97 -3.54 2.95
CA GLY A 365 -5.62 -4.10 2.89
C GLY A 365 -4.58 -3.13 3.41
N SER A 366 -3.36 -3.63 3.62
CA SER A 366 -2.21 -2.79 3.99
C SER A 366 -1.23 -2.82 2.83
N THR A 367 -1.16 -1.75 2.07
CA THR A 367 -0.41 -1.63 0.81
C THR A 367 0.20 -0.22 0.70
N ASP A 368 0.88 0.06 -0.40
CA ASP A 368 1.40 1.40 -0.71
C ASP A 368 0.31 2.48 -0.74
N SER A 369 -0.94 2.11 -1.02
CA SER A 369 -2.08 3.05 -1.00
C SER A 369 -2.42 3.58 0.39
N ASN A 370 -1.87 3.00 1.47
CA ASN A 370 -2.08 3.48 2.84
C ASN A 370 -1.68 4.96 2.99
N LEU A 371 -0.51 5.31 2.49
CA LEU A 371 0.00 6.67 2.65
C LEU A 371 -0.87 7.71 1.93
N PRO A 372 -1.12 7.64 0.61
CA PRO A 372 -1.97 8.63 -0.06
C PRO A 372 -3.40 8.66 0.50
N MET A 373 -4.00 7.53 0.86
CA MET A 373 -5.32 7.51 1.51
C MET A 373 -5.33 8.29 2.82
N SER A 374 -4.27 8.17 3.64
CA SER A 374 -4.15 8.93 4.90
C SER A 374 -3.96 10.44 4.66
N LEU A 375 -3.32 10.82 3.56
CA LEU A 375 -3.14 12.20 3.12
C LEU A 375 -4.37 12.77 2.39
N LYS A 376 -5.45 11.98 2.25
CA LYS A 376 -6.66 12.35 1.49
C LYS A 376 -6.41 12.57 0.00
N ILE A 377 -5.36 12.01 -0.54
CA ILE A 377 -5.11 11.93 -1.97
C ILE A 377 -5.87 10.70 -2.51
N PRO A 378 -6.67 10.84 -3.58
CA PRO A 378 -7.41 9.73 -4.16
C PRO A 378 -6.50 8.56 -4.53
N ALA A 379 -6.69 7.41 -3.87
CA ALA A 379 -5.85 6.23 -4.06
C ALA A 379 -6.67 4.94 -3.95
N ILE A 380 -6.26 3.92 -4.69
CA ILE A 380 -6.76 2.54 -4.58
C ILE A 380 -5.63 1.55 -4.82
N THR A 381 -5.79 0.34 -4.31
CA THR A 381 -4.99 -0.81 -4.75
C THR A 381 -5.83 -1.74 -5.61
N ILE A 382 -5.23 -2.25 -6.67
CA ILE A 382 -5.86 -3.21 -7.61
C ILE A 382 -5.00 -4.46 -7.74
N GLY A 383 -5.64 -5.59 -8.04
CA GLY A 383 -4.92 -6.83 -8.31
C GLY A 383 -4.38 -6.94 -9.73
N GLY A 384 -3.30 -7.68 -9.91
CA GLY A 384 -2.62 -7.93 -11.18
C GLY A 384 -3.23 -9.03 -12.06
N GLY A 385 -4.45 -9.51 -11.76
CA GLY A 385 -5.07 -10.64 -12.47
C GLY A 385 -4.54 -12.00 -12.02
N GLY A 386 -4.98 -13.10 -12.68
CA GLY A 386 -4.64 -14.45 -12.30
C GLY A 386 -5.15 -14.84 -10.90
N ARG A 387 -4.55 -15.89 -10.29
CA ARG A 387 -4.92 -16.33 -8.94
C ARG A 387 -3.69 -16.73 -8.16
N GLY A 388 -3.40 -16.01 -7.07
CA GLY A 388 -2.33 -16.35 -6.12
C GLY A 388 -2.80 -17.28 -5.01
N ARG A 389 -1.85 -18.04 -4.45
CA ARG A 389 -2.02 -18.82 -3.22
C ARG A 389 -0.76 -18.76 -2.40
N ASP A 390 -0.92 -18.89 -1.10
CA ASP A 390 0.18 -18.99 -0.13
C ASP A 390 1.16 -17.81 -0.18
N ALA A 391 0.66 -16.57 -0.41
CA ALA A 391 1.49 -15.37 -0.33
C ALA A 391 2.28 -15.34 0.99
N HIS A 392 3.54 -14.87 0.95
CA HIS A 392 4.47 -14.87 2.07
C HIS A 392 4.95 -16.27 2.53
N ALA A 393 4.66 -17.33 1.79
CA ALA A 393 5.21 -18.67 2.06
C ALA A 393 6.14 -19.14 0.94
N LEU A 394 7.09 -20.02 1.27
CA LEU A 394 8.00 -20.62 0.27
C LEU A 394 7.26 -21.48 -0.77
N THR A 395 5.98 -21.83 -0.49
CA THR A 395 5.07 -22.59 -1.37
C THR A 395 4.21 -21.70 -2.26
N GLU A 396 4.47 -20.40 -2.26
CA GLU A 396 3.69 -19.43 -3.03
C GLU A 396 3.56 -19.86 -4.49
N SER A 397 2.35 -19.69 -5.02
CA SER A 397 2.05 -20.08 -6.39
C SER A 397 1.09 -19.09 -7.04
N PHE A 398 1.17 -19.04 -8.37
CA PHE A 398 0.34 -18.19 -9.22
C PHE A 398 -0.23 -18.99 -10.39
N ASP A 399 -1.56 -19.01 -10.53
CA ASP A 399 -2.26 -19.58 -11.67
C ASP A 399 -2.44 -18.50 -12.75
N THR A 400 -1.82 -18.74 -13.90
CA THR A 400 -1.82 -17.83 -15.05
C THR A 400 -3.13 -17.82 -15.84
N THR A 401 -4.11 -18.64 -15.48
CA THR A 401 -5.41 -18.69 -16.15
C THR A 401 -6.09 -17.33 -16.09
N ASP A 402 -6.41 -16.76 -17.25
CA ASP A 402 -7.01 -15.44 -17.41
C ASP A 402 -6.24 -14.27 -16.74
N ALA A 403 -4.94 -14.45 -16.48
CA ALA A 403 -4.11 -13.43 -15.81
C ALA A 403 -4.03 -12.11 -16.61
N TRP A 404 -4.20 -12.15 -17.94
CA TRP A 404 -4.31 -10.97 -18.81
C TRP A 404 -5.38 -9.96 -18.36
N MET A 405 -6.38 -10.41 -17.59
CA MET A 405 -7.43 -9.53 -17.05
C MET A 405 -6.86 -8.38 -16.22
N GLY A 406 -5.82 -8.63 -15.41
CA GLY A 406 -5.17 -7.60 -14.61
C GLY A 406 -4.53 -6.50 -15.47
N THR A 407 -3.85 -6.89 -16.56
CA THR A 407 -3.26 -5.92 -17.49
C THR A 407 -4.32 -5.10 -18.21
N GLN A 408 -5.39 -5.72 -18.71
CA GLN A 408 -6.49 -4.97 -19.35
C GLN A 408 -7.18 -4.03 -18.36
N TYR A 409 -7.42 -4.50 -17.14
CA TYR A 409 -8.06 -3.72 -16.09
C TYR A 409 -7.21 -2.48 -15.72
N GLY A 410 -5.94 -2.68 -15.38
CA GLY A 410 -5.03 -1.59 -15.05
C GLY A 410 -4.85 -0.61 -16.20
N LEU A 411 -4.74 -1.10 -17.46
CA LEU A 411 -4.59 -0.25 -18.64
C LEU A 411 -5.82 0.64 -18.86
N LEU A 412 -7.03 0.08 -18.90
CA LEU A 412 -8.23 0.86 -19.14
C LEU A 412 -8.48 1.86 -18.01
N LEU A 413 -8.23 1.46 -16.75
CA LEU A 413 -8.33 2.34 -15.59
C LEU A 413 -7.32 3.50 -15.67
N THR A 414 -6.07 3.21 -16.06
CA THR A 414 -5.04 4.24 -16.28
C THR A 414 -5.50 5.28 -17.30
N VAL A 415 -6.01 4.83 -18.45
CA VAL A 415 -6.53 5.73 -19.48
C VAL A 415 -7.74 6.52 -18.98
N THR A 416 -8.67 5.87 -18.25
CA THR A 416 -9.87 6.51 -17.70
C THR A 416 -9.52 7.66 -16.75
N LEU A 417 -8.54 7.47 -15.88
CA LEU A 417 -8.16 8.47 -14.87
C LEU A 417 -7.31 9.61 -15.44
N THR A 418 -6.82 9.47 -16.67
CA THR A 418 -5.97 10.49 -17.32
C THR A 418 -6.65 11.21 -18.47
N GLN A 419 -7.97 11.02 -18.70
CA GLN A 419 -8.73 11.66 -19.78
C GLN A 419 -9.44 12.98 -19.39
N LYS A 420 -9.30 13.47 -18.19
CA LYS A 420 -10.02 14.69 -17.73
C LYS A 420 -9.29 15.96 -18.08
#